data_0509e6cfc9ce6e24be38506e0342ba31
#
_entry.id   0509e6cfc9ce6e24be38506e0342ba31
#
_cell.length_a   1.000
_cell.length_b   1.000
_cell.length_c   1.000
_cell.angle_alpha   90.00
_cell.angle_beta   90.00
_cell.angle_gamma   90.00
#
_symmetry.space_group_name_H-M   'P 1'
#
loop_
_entity.id
_entity.type
_entity.pdbx_description
1 polymer ?
#
loop_
_entity_poly.entity_id
_entity_poly.type
_entity_poly.pdbx_seq_one_letter_code
_entity_poly.pdbx_strand_id
1 'polypeptide(L)'
;PVYKNDQMASWKISYKNCTFNLKLTKFKHIGLFPEQQNNWDFIAQNVKKNAKILNLFAYTGAASLIANEKGANVYHCDSIKQVLSWAKNNMESSKQDNIHWVLDDALKFAMKEAKRAKLYDGIIMDPPTFGFGTNKERWKIELKFPELVKVASEILTKNSFLIINTYSPKLKEELIKRV
;
A
#
# COMPACT_ATOMS: atom_id res chain seq x y z
N PRO A 1 21.08 -7.14 28.57
CA PRO A 1 21.60 -5.82 28.32
C PRO A 1 20.45 -4.84 28.11
N VAL A 2 20.30 -3.91 29.05
CA VAL A 2 19.33 -2.82 28.95
C VAL A 2 19.95 -1.80 27.99
N TYR A 3 19.44 -1.66 26.80
CA TYR A 3 19.81 -0.58 25.90
C TYR A 3 19.31 0.75 26.47
N LYS A 4 20.17 1.41 27.24
CA LYS A 4 20.01 2.81 27.61
C LYS A 4 20.50 3.64 26.41
N ASN A 5 19.60 3.94 25.48
CA ASN A 5 19.61 5.15 24.66
C ASN A 5 18.36 5.15 23.78
N ASP A 6 17.51 6.14 23.95
CA ASP A 6 16.25 6.38 23.22
C ASP A 6 16.43 6.73 21.72
N GLN A 7 17.58 6.51 21.14
CA GLN A 7 17.74 6.53 19.70
C GLN A 7 17.40 5.14 19.15
N MET A 8 16.15 4.97 18.73
CA MET A 8 15.76 3.77 17.99
C MET A 8 16.69 3.61 16.80
N ALA A 9 17.40 2.48 16.75
CA ALA A 9 18.32 2.19 15.66
C ALA A 9 17.58 2.31 14.32
N SER A 10 18.15 3.10 13.41
CA SER A 10 17.65 3.25 12.04
C SER A 10 18.74 2.87 11.06
N TRP A 11 18.34 2.27 9.95
CA TRP A 11 19.26 1.87 8.88
C TRP A 11 18.54 1.94 7.54
N LYS A 12 19.29 1.77 6.45
CA LYS A 12 18.73 1.75 5.10
C LYS A 12 19.00 0.40 4.45
N ILE A 13 18.05 -0.02 3.64
CA ILE A 13 18.23 -1.12 2.71
C ILE A 13 17.80 -0.68 1.32
N SER A 14 18.28 -1.36 0.29
CA SER A 14 17.90 -1.09 -1.08
C SER A 14 17.32 -2.35 -1.73
N TYR A 15 16.33 -2.15 -2.58
CA TYR A 15 15.79 -3.17 -3.46
C TYR A 15 15.59 -2.55 -4.84
N LYS A 16 16.27 -3.10 -5.86
CA LYS A 16 16.40 -2.46 -7.18
C LYS A 16 16.91 -1.02 -7.00
N ASN A 17 16.24 -0.03 -7.57
CA ASN A 17 16.60 1.38 -7.45
C ASN A 17 15.85 2.11 -6.32
N CYS A 18 15.16 1.37 -5.46
CA CYS A 18 14.44 1.94 -4.32
C CYS A 18 15.25 1.78 -3.04
N THR A 19 15.30 2.82 -2.21
CA THR A 19 15.95 2.84 -0.91
C THR A 19 14.91 3.04 0.19
N PHE A 20 14.94 2.16 1.18
CA PHE A 20 14.01 2.16 2.31
C PHE A 20 14.72 2.49 3.60
N ASN A 21 14.22 3.49 4.31
CA ASN A 21 14.64 3.84 5.65
C ASN A 21 13.91 2.93 6.64
N LEU A 22 14.63 2.14 7.38
CA LEU A 22 14.11 1.23 8.37
C LEU A 22 14.41 1.73 9.78
N LYS A 23 13.53 1.45 10.73
CA LYS A 23 13.74 1.76 12.15
C LYS A 23 12.98 0.79 13.03
N LEU A 24 13.50 0.51 14.20
CA LEU A 24 12.76 -0.23 15.21
C LEU A 24 11.58 0.61 15.70
N THR A 25 10.39 0.01 15.77
CA THR A 25 9.21 0.63 16.32
C THR A 25 8.71 -0.12 17.54
N LYS A 26 7.96 0.55 18.41
CA LYS A 26 7.32 -0.09 19.58
C LYS A 26 6.36 -1.21 19.18
N PHE A 27 5.88 -1.23 17.95
CA PHE A 27 4.93 -2.24 17.41
C PHE A 27 5.62 -3.40 16.70
N LYS A 28 6.93 -3.57 16.86
CA LYS A 28 7.73 -4.63 16.22
C LYS A 28 7.78 -4.58 14.68
N HIS A 29 7.25 -3.55 14.05
CA HIS A 29 7.38 -3.32 12.62
C HIS A 29 8.62 -2.47 12.35
N ILE A 30 9.40 -2.86 11.35
CA ILE A 30 10.65 -2.19 10.99
C ILE A 30 10.53 -1.21 9.82
N GLY A 31 9.36 -1.14 9.20
CA GLY A 31 9.09 -0.26 8.07
C GLY A 31 9.14 -0.92 6.70
N LEU A 32 9.29 -2.23 6.63
CA LEU A 32 9.22 -3.00 5.38
C LEU A 32 8.76 -4.43 5.67
N PHE A 33 8.12 -5.05 4.68
CA PHE A 33 7.68 -6.45 4.67
C PHE A 33 8.38 -7.18 3.51
N PRO A 34 9.58 -7.77 3.73
CA PRO A 34 10.36 -8.40 2.66
C PRO A 34 9.66 -9.58 1.96
N GLU A 35 8.73 -10.22 2.64
CA GLU A 35 7.89 -11.30 2.08
C GLU A 35 7.03 -10.85 0.89
N GLN A 36 6.85 -9.55 0.72
CA GLN A 36 6.15 -8.96 -0.41
C GLN A 36 6.99 -8.89 -1.69
N GLN A 37 8.22 -9.39 -1.69
CA GLN A 37 9.14 -9.30 -2.82
C GLN A 37 8.53 -9.82 -4.12
N ASN A 38 7.81 -10.94 -4.09
CA ASN A 38 7.17 -11.49 -5.29
C ASN A 38 6.16 -10.50 -5.92
N ASN A 39 5.41 -9.78 -5.08
CA ASN A 39 4.50 -8.74 -5.55
C ASN A 39 5.25 -7.54 -6.12
N TRP A 40 6.38 -7.16 -5.52
CA TRP A 40 7.22 -6.08 -6.05
C TRP A 40 7.81 -6.46 -7.40
N ASP A 41 8.25 -7.70 -7.58
CA ASP A 41 8.73 -8.20 -8.86
C ASP A 41 7.62 -8.21 -9.92
N PHE A 42 6.42 -8.65 -9.56
CA PHE A 42 5.26 -8.59 -10.45
C PHE A 42 4.95 -7.14 -10.87
N ILE A 43 4.93 -6.19 -9.93
CA ILE A 43 4.70 -4.76 -10.21
C ILE A 43 5.77 -4.25 -11.17
N ALA A 44 7.05 -4.53 -10.89
CA ALA A 44 8.18 -4.08 -11.71
C ALA A 44 8.13 -4.61 -13.15
N GLN A 45 7.55 -5.79 -13.37
CA GLN A 45 7.43 -6.43 -14.69
C GLN A 45 6.19 -5.98 -15.47
N ASN A 46 5.09 -5.68 -14.77
CA ASN A 46 3.79 -5.46 -15.40
C ASN A 46 3.35 -4.00 -15.46
N VAL A 47 3.90 -3.13 -14.63
CA VAL A 47 3.58 -1.70 -14.64
C VAL A 47 4.20 -1.02 -15.85
N LYS A 48 3.36 -0.34 -16.64
CA LYS A 48 3.77 0.43 -17.81
C LYS A 48 3.98 1.90 -17.43
N LYS A 49 4.81 2.59 -18.23
CA LYS A 49 4.97 4.05 -18.13
C LYS A 49 3.62 4.73 -18.27
N ASN A 50 3.37 5.73 -17.44
CA ASN A 50 2.13 6.51 -17.34
C ASN A 50 0.89 5.72 -16.88
N ALA A 51 1.03 4.44 -16.52
CA ALA A 51 -0.06 3.67 -15.91
C ALA A 51 -0.50 4.34 -14.59
N LYS A 52 -1.80 4.36 -14.33
CA LYS A 52 -2.35 4.84 -13.06
C LYS A 52 -2.42 3.67 -12.08
N ILE A 53 -1.68 3.77 -10.99
CA ILE A 53 -1.61 2.73 -9.96
C ILE A 53 -2.17 3.28 -8.65
N LEU A 54 -3.13 2.55 -8.09
CA LEU A 54 -3.68 2.83 -6.77
C LEU A 54 -3.13 1.82 -5.76
N ASN A 55 -2.44 2.31 -4.74
CA ASN A 55 -1.98 1.49 -3.63
C ASN A 55 -2.78 1.86 -2.37
N LEU A 56 -3.59 0.94 -1.88
CA LEU A 56 -4.44 1.07 -0.69
C LEU A 56 -3.80 0.33 0.48
N PHE A 57 -3.90 0.89 1.69
CA PHE A 57 -3.16 0.44 2.88
C PHE A 57 -1.65 0.43 2.59
N ALA A 58 -1.20 1.49 1.94
CA ALA A 58 0.06 1.51 1.22
C ALA A 58 1.31 1.55 2.11
N TYR A 59 1.14 1.68 3.43
CA TYR A 59 2.18 1.65 4.45
C TYR A 59 3.35 2.58 4.13
N THR A 60 4.59 2.12 4.26
CA THR A 60 5.81 2.91 4.00
C THR A 60 6.20 2.99 2.52
N GLY A 61 5.36 2.48 1.61
CA GLY A 61 5.40 2.78 0.20
C GLY A 61 6.24 1.87 -0.69
N ALA A 62 6.64 0.68 -0.26
CA ALA A 62 7.47 -0.19 -1.10
C ALA A 62 6.86 -0.44 -2.49
N ALA A 63 5.62 -0.92 -2.55
CA ALA A 63 4.93 -1.17 -3.82
C ALA A 63 4.73 0.13 -4.65
N SER A 64 4.45 1.25 -3.96
CA SER A 64 4.31 2.56 -4.60
C SER A 64 5.59 3.04 -5.27
N LEU A 65 6.73 2.92 -4.57
CA LEU A 65 8.02 3.33 -5.10
C LEU A 65 8.46 2.47 -6.28
N ILE A 66 8.20 1.16 -6.23
CA ILE A 66 8.53 0.25 -7.32
C ILE A 66 7.66 0.54 -8.55
N ALA A 67 6.38 0.83 -8.38
CA ALA A 67 5.52 1.25 -9.49
C ALA A 67 5.95 2.61 -10.06
N ASN A 68 6.30 3.57 -9.19
CA ASN A 68 6.75 4.90 -9.60
C ASN A 68 8.09 4.86 -10.36
N GLU A 69 9.02 3.99 -9.98
CA GLU A 69 10.28 3.74 -10.71
C GLU A 69 10.03 3.34 -12.17
N LYS A 70 8.89 2.67 -12.46
CA LYS A 70 8.48 2.32 -13.83
C LYS A 70 7.81 3.47 -14.59
N GLY A 71 7.74 4.63 -13.99
CA GLY A 71 7.11 5.83 -14.57
C GLY A 71 5.59 5.83 -14.46
N ALA A 72 5.02 5.12 -13.50
CA ALA A 72 3.60 5.14 -13.23
C ALA A 72 3.17 6.42 -12.48
N ASN A 73 1.90 6.82 -12.68
CA ASN A 73 1.22 7.82 -11.87
C ASN A 73 0.62 7.12 -10.64
N VAL A 74 1.30 7.19 -9.51
CA VAL A 74 0.97 6.43 -8.31
C VAL A 74 0.11 7.26 -7.35
N TYR A 75 -0.99 6.68 -6.91
CA TYR A 75 -1.83 7.16 -5.81
C TYR A 75 -1.60 6.29 -4.59
N HIS A 76 -0.95 6.85 -3.58
CA HIS A 76 -0.56 6.18 -2.34
C HIS A 76 -1.53 6.58 -1.23
N CYS A 77 -2.41 5.67 -0.82
CA CYS A 77 -3.42 5.91 0.20
C CYS A 77 -3.13 5.13 1.49
N ASP A 78 -3.01 5.86 2.58
CA ASP A 78 -2.93 5.30 3.94
C ASP A 78 -3.65 6.20 4.93
N SER A 79 -4.18 5.62 6.00
CA SER A 79 -4.92 6.34 7.03
C SER A 79 -4.04 6.93 8.14
N ILE A 80 -2.75 6.60 8.16
CA ILE A 80 -1.82 6.97 9.24
C ILE A 80 -0.81 8.01 8.75
N LYS A 81 -0.94 9.24 9.24
CA LYS A 81 -0.08 10.37 8.84
C LYS A 81 1.42 10.09 9.01
N GLN A 82 1.82 9.45 10.11
CA GLN A 82 3.23 9.13 10.37
C GLN A 82 3.79 8.12 9.37
N VAL A 83 2.97 7.17 8.93
CA VAL A 83 3.33 6.17 7.92
C VAL A 83 3.48 6.84 6.55
N LEU A 84 2.57 7.74 6.19
CA LEU A 84 2.68 8.57 4.99
C LEU A 84 3.96 9.41 4.97
N SER A 85 4.31 10.03 6.11
CA SER A 85 5.57 10.79 6.22
C SER A 85 6.79 9.88 6.02
N TRP A 86 6.73 8.66 6.53
CA TRP A 86 7.79 7.67 6.33
C TRP A 86 7.90 7.25 4.86
N ALA A 87 6.78 7.02 4.19
CA ALA A 87 6.76 6.72 2.76
C ALA A 87 7.36 7.85 1.91
N LYS A 88 7.10 9.12 2.27
CA LYS A 88 7.73 10.29 1.62
C LYS A 88 9.25 10.29 1.79
N ASN A 89 9.74 10.02 3.00
CA ASN A 89 11.18 9.91 3.25
C ASN A 89 11.82 8.77 2.44
N ASN A 90 11.11 7.66 2.22
CA ASN A 90 11.56 6.58 1.36
C ASN A 90 11.60 7.01 -0.11
N MET A 91 10.62 7.77 -0.57
CA MET A 91 10.60 8.35 -1.91
C MET A 91 11.81 9.28 -2.13
N GLU A 92 12.08 10.20 -1.20
CA GLU A 92 13.22 11.11 -1.24
C GLU A 92 14.55 10.34 -1.23
N SER A 93 14.69 9.33 -0.36
CA SER A 93 15.89 8.47 -0.30
C SER A 93 16.09 7.65 -1.58
N SER A 94 15.01 7.34 -2.29
CA SER A 94 15.02 6.67 -3.60
C SER A 94 15.25 7.65 -4.77
N LYS A 95 15.40 8.95 -4.50
CA LYS A 95 15.52 10.00 -5.53
C LYS A 95 14.36 9.99 -6.54
N GLN A 96 13.16 9.71 -6.04
CA GLN A 96 11.92 9.69 -6.80
C GLN A 96 11.05 10.89 -6.44
N ASP A 97 10.06 11.18 -7.27
CA ASP A 97 9.06 12.23 -7.11
C ASP A 97 7.69 11.80 -7.66
N ASN A 98 6.73 12.73 -7.73
CA ASN A 98 5.45 12.57 -8.45
C ASN A 98 4.54 11.44 -7.93
N ILE A 99 4.58 11.13 -6.62
CA ILE A 99 3.58 10.28 -5.99
C ILE A 99 2.45 11.13 -5.39
N HIS A 100 1.19 10.78 -5.70
CA HIS A 100 0.01 11.41 -5.12
C HIS A 100 -0.27 10.82 -3.74
N TRP A 101 -0.04 11.61 -2.69
CA TRP A 101 -0.22 11.21 -1.30
C TRP A 101 -1.64 11.45 -0.83
N VAL A 102 -2.30 10.42 -0.34
CA VAL A 102 -3.68 10.44 0.13
C VAL A 102 -3.73 10.00 1.60
N LEU A 103 -4.08 10.91 2.49
CA LEU A 103 -4.37 10.61 3.89
C LEU A 103 -5.88 10.39 4.05
N ASP A 104 -6.32 9.15 3.88
CA ASP A 104 -7.74 8.78 3.97
C ASP A 104 -7.89 7.30 4.33
N ASP A 105 -9.10 6.90 4.73
CA ASP A 105 -9.49 5.50 4.80
C ASP A 105 -9.53 4.89 3.39
N ALA A 106 -8.95 3.71 3.22
CA ALA A 106 -8.78 3.07 1.91
C ALA A 106 -10.11 2.80 1.19
N LEU A 107 -11.12 2.26 1.91
CA LEU A 107 -12.44 1.99 1.33
C LEU A 107 -13.16 3.29 0.97
N LYS A 108 -13.13 4.28 1.85
CA LYS A 108 -13.72 5.59 1.59
C LYS A 108 -13.09 6.27 0.37
N PHE A 109 -11.76 6.20 0.26
CA PHE A 109 -11.06 6.75 -0.90
C PHE A 109 -11.46 6.04 -2.18
N ALA A 110 -11.45 4.70 -2.20
CA ALA A 110 -11.89 3.92 -3.36
C ALA A 110 -13.33 4.27 -3.78
N MET A 111 -14.25 4.40 -2.83
CA MET A 111 -15.64 4.84 -3.10
C MET A 111 -15.72 6.26 -3.68
N LYS A 112 -14.87 7.18 -3.23
CA LYS A 112 -14.79 8.53 -3.81
C LYS A 112 -14.28 8.49 -5.25
N GLU A 113 -13.28 7.65 -5.54
CA GLU A 113 -12.76 7.50 -6.90
C GLU A 113 -13.80 6.85 -7.85
N ALA A 114 -14.55 5.86 -7.38
CA ALA A 114 -15.69 5.28 -8.11
C ALA A 114 -16.74 6.35 -8.46
N LYS A 115 -17.15 7.18 -7.49
CA LYS A 115 -18.08 8.30 -7.72
C LYS A 115 -17.55 9.34 -8.72
N ARG A 116 -16.23 9.48 -8.82
CA ARG A 116 -15.57 10.40 -9.78
C ARG A 116 -15.31 9.76 -11.14
N ALA A 117 -15.76 8.51 -11.34
CA ALA A 117 -15.47 7.71 -12.52
C ALA A 117 -13.95 7.66 -12.88
N LYS A 118 -13.10 7.63 -11.84
CA LYS A 118 -11.66 7.46 -12.01
C LYS A 118 -11.33 5.99 -12.17
N LEU A 119 -10.49 5.68 -13.15
CA LEU A 119 -10.06 4.32 -13.44
C LEU A 119 -8.55 4.17 -13.24
N TYR A 120 -8.13 2.96 -12.85
CA TYR A 120 -6.76 2.59 -12.56
C TYR A 120 -6.34 1.37 -13.37
N ASP A 121 -5.08 1.36 -13.81
CA ASP A 121 -4.46 0.25 -14.57
C ASP A 121 -3.90 -0.84 -13.65
N GLY A 122 -3.83 -0.56 -12.37
CA GLY A 122 -3.48 -1.53 -11.35
C GLY A 122 -3.89 -1.04 -9.96
N ILE A 123 -4.41 -1.97 -9.17
CA ILE A 123 -4.71 -1.72 -7.76
C ILE A 123 -3.92 -2.73 -6.92
N ILE A 124 -3.31 -2.22 -5.86
CA ILE A 124 -2.57 -3.00 -4.88
C ILE A 124 -3.22 -2.74 -3.54
N MET A 125 -3.55 -3.77 -2.78
CA MET A 125 -4.12 -3.62 -1.45
C MET A 125 -3.64 -4.70 -0.49
N ASP A 126 -3.29 -4.25 0.71
CA ASP A 126 -2.81 -5.10 1.81
C ASP A 126 -3.60 -4.77 3.10
N PRO A 127 -4.91 -5.08 3.10
CA PRO A 127 -5.78 -4.71 4.20
C PRO A 127 -5.41 -5.46 5.49
N PRO A 128 -5.26 -4.76 6.63
CA PRO A 128 -5.01 -5.41 7.90
C PRO A 128 -6.23 -6.24 8.33
N THR A 129 -6.00 -7.28 9.13
CA THR A 129 -7.09 -8.07 9.71
C THR A 129 -8.02 -7.20 10.56
N PHE A 130 -7.43 -6.26 11.31
CA PHE A 130 -8.13 -5.31 12.16
C PHE A 130 -7.38 -3.98 12.20
N GLY A 131 -8.11 -2.87 12.32
CA GLY A 131 -7.52 -1.54 12.43
C GLY A 131 -8.55 -0.45 12.71
N PHE A 132 -8.06 0.79 12.70
CA PHE A 132 -8.88 1.98 12.81
C PHE A 132 -8.56 2.93 11.66
N GLY A 133 -9.57 3.50 11.05
CA GLY A 133 -9.43 4.57 10.07
C GLY A 133 -9.09 5.92 10.71
N THR A 134 -8.94 6.95 9.88
CA THR A 134 -8.58 8.32 10.28
C THR A 134 -9.52 8.93 11.32
N ASN A 135 -10.79 8.60 11.28
CA ASN A 135 -11.83 9.10 12.20
C ASN A 135 -12.27 8.03 13.22
N LYS A 136 -11.36 7.10 13.58
CA LYS A 136 -11.60 5.99 14.51
C LYS A 136 -12.64 4.97 14.03
N GLU A 137 -12.95 4.94 12.74
CA GLU A 137 -13.80 3.90 12.17
C GLU A 137 -13.14 2.54 12.34
N ARG A 138 -13.91 1.57 12.79
CA ARG A 138 -13.44 0.19 12.93
C ARG A 138 -13.30 -0.46 11.55
N TRP A 139 -12.10 -0.92 11.25
CA TRP A 139 -11.83 -1.85 10.17
C TRP A 139 -11.81 -3.28 10.72
N LYS A 140 -12.65 -4.14 10.15
CA LYS A 140 -12.59 -5.59 10.29
C LYS A 140 -12.65 -6.18 8.90
N ILE A 141 -11.64 -6.97 8.53
CA ILE A 141 -11.47 -7.47 7.18
C ILE A 141 -12.69 -8.30 6.74
N GLU A 142 -13.21 -9.15 7.60
CA GLU A 142 -14.35 -10.04 7.29
C GLU A 142 -15.62 -9.26 6.91
N LEU A 143 -15.77 -8.04 7.40
CA LEU A 143 -16.95 -7.21 7.17
C LEU A 143 -16.77 -6.26 5.99
N LYS A 144 -15.54 -5.76 5.79
CA LYS A 144 -15.27 -4.67 4.83
C LYS A 144 -14.60 -5.13 3.54
N PHE A 145 -14.02 -6.31 3.54
CA PHE A 145 -13.30 -6.84 2.39
C PHE A 145 -14.18 -7.05 1.16
N PRO A 146 -15.39 -7.65 1.25
CA PRO A 146 -16.24 -7.82 0.07
C PRO A 146 -16.60 -6.48 -0.59
N GLU A 147 -16.90 -5.47 0.21
CA GLU A 147 -17.21 -4.12 -0.29
C GLU A 147 -15.97 -3.48 -0.94
N LEU A 148 -14.79 -3.63 -0.31
CA LEU A 148 -13.54 -3.11 -0.85
C LEU A 148 -13.20 -3.73 -2.20
N VAL A 149 -13.29 -5.05 -2.33
CA VAL A 149 -12.99 -5.75 -3.59
C VAL A 149 -14.00 -5.38 -4.68
N LYS A 150 -15.29 -5.29 -4.33
CA LYS A 150 -16.32 -4.81 -5.27
C LYS A 150 -15.99 -3.43 -5.80
N VAL A 151 -15.74 -2.46 -4.92
CA VAL A 151 -15.41 -1.09 -5.34
C VAL A 151 -14.10 -1.05 -6.12
N ALA A 152 -13.08 -1.83 -5.72
CA ALA A 152 -11.84 -1.93 -6.47
C ALA A 152 -12.06 -2.45 -7.89
N SER A 153 -12.93 -3.46 -8.08
CA SER A 153 -13.26 -3.97 -9.42
C SER A 153 -13.96 -2.95 -10.31
N GLU A 154 -14.80 -2.08 -9.73
CA GLU A 154 -15.53 -1.02 -10.45
C GLU A 154 -14.59 0.10 -10.98
N ILE A 155 -13.43 0.27 -10.35
CA ILE A 155 -12.47 1.33 -10.72
C ILE A 155 -11.23 0.80 -11.45
N LEU A 156 -11.24 -0.46 -11.90
CA LEU A 156 -10.19 -1.05 -12.73
C LEU A 156 -10.49 -0.85 -14.22
N THR A 157 -9.45 -0.60 -15.01
CA THR A 157 -9.54 -0.61 -16.47
C THR A 157 -9.66 -2.04 -17.00
N LYS A 158 -10.07 -2.22 -18.27
CA LYS A 158 -10.26 -3.55 -18.88
C LYS A 158 -9.00 -4.44 -18.87
N ASN A 159 -7.81 -3.85 -19.01
CA ASN A 159 -6.53 -4.55 -19.08
C ASN A 159 -5.66 -4.21 -17.87
N SER A 160 -6.21 -4.39 -16.69
CA SER A 160 -5.60 -4.01 -15.41
C SER A 160 -5.20 -5.25 -14.60
N PHE A 161 -4.52 -5.01 -13.48
CA PHE A 161 -4.25 -6.04 -12.49
C PHE A 161 -4.75 -5.62 -11.10
N LEU A 162 -5.03 -6.63 -10.28
CA LEU A 162 -5.37 -6.47 -8.87
C LEU A 162 -4.45 -7.37 -8.03
N ILE A 163 -3.69 -6.76 -7.13
CA ILE A 163 -2.90 -7.49 -6.12
C ILE A 163 -3.59 -7.34 -4.78
N ILE A 164 -3.87 -8.46 -4.15
CA ILE A 164 -4.46 -8.51 -2.82
C ILE A 164 -3.57 -9.36 -1.92
N ASN A 165 -3.09 -8.78 -0.83
CA ASN A 165 -2.48 -9.53 0.25
C ASN A 165 -3.46 -9.65 1.40
N THR A 166 -3.48 -10.78 2.05
CA THR A 166 -4.28 -10.96 3.25
C THR A 166 -3.65 -11.99 4.17
N TYR A 167 -3.63 -11.68 5.45
CA TYR A 167 -3.09 -12.55 6.50
C TYR A 167 -4.22 -13.12 7.39
N SER A 168 -5.49 -12.90 6.99
CA SER A 168 -6.61 -13.38 7.79
C SER A 168 -6.90 -14.86 7.49
N PRO A 169 -6.80 -15.76 8.49
CA PRO A 169 -7.17 -17.16 8.31
C PRO A 169 -8.67 -17.37 8.07
N LYS A 170 -9.48 -16.34 8.25
CA LYS A 170 -10.93 -16.37 8.05
C LYS A 170 -11.35 -15.97 6.64
N LEU A 171 -10.47 -15.33 5.88
CA LEU A 171 -10.69 -15.06 4.46
C LEU A 171 -10.27 -16.28 3.65
N LYS A 172 -11.26 -17.12 3.34
CA LYS A 172 -11.03 -18.26 2.45
C LYS A 172 -10.88 -17.76 1.01
N GLU A 173 -10.02 -18.42 0.23
CA GLU A 173 -9.80 -18.14 -1.20
C GLU A 173 -11.09 -18.10 -2.01
N GLU A 174 -12.10 -18.89 -1.62
CA GLU A 174 -13.43 -18.92 -2.22
C GLU A 174 -14.18 -17.58 -2.13
N LEU A 175 -13.93 -16.77 -1.10
CA LEU A 175 -14.52 -15.43 -0.96
C LEU A 175 -13.90 -14.44 -1.95
N ILE A 176 -12.65 -14.62 -2.30
CA ILE A 176 -11.93 -13.79 -3.28
C ILE A 176 -12.38 -14.14 -4.71
N LYS A 177 -12.67 -15.42 -4.98
CA LYS A 177 -13.11 -15.92 -6.30
C LYS A 177 -14.57 -15.59 -6.64
N ARG A 178 -15.38 -15.15 -5.68
CA ARG A 178 -16.80 -14.82 -5.86
C ARG A 178 -17.09 -13.34 -6.10
N VAL A 179 -16.05 -12.53 -6.11
CA VAL A 179 -16.12 -11.09 -6.37
C VAL A 179 -15.49 -10.77 -7.71
#